data_e41219f3d460d68a3f495a9d1588a6a5
#
_entry.id   e41219f3d460d68a3f495a9d1588a6a5
#
_cell.length_a   1.000
_cell.length_b   1.000
_cell.length_c   1.000
_cell.angle_alpha   90.00
_cell.angle_beta   90.00
_cell.angle_gamma   90.00
#
_symmetry.space_group_name_H-M   'P 1'
#
loop_
_entity.id
_entity.type
_entity.pdbx_description
1 polymer ?
#
loop_
_entity_poly.entity_id
_entity_poly.type
_entity_poly.pdbx_seq_one_letter_code
_entity_poly.pdbx_strand_id
1 'polypeptide(L)'
;MPTYVLLIDWTDQGIRNVKDTIKRAEAFKSAVERSGGKMLDAYYTMGQHDFVATVELPNDESAMSILLALGVRGNVRTTTLKAFSLSEVEKVVSKLS
;
A
#
# COMPACT_ATOMS: atom_id res chain seq x y z
N MET A 1 -12.63 5.25 6.52
CA MET A 1 -11.45 4.40 6.71
C MET A 1 -10.18 5.17 6.35
N PRO A 2 -9.09 5.00 7.10
CA PRO A 2 -7.83 5.63 6.73
C PRO A 2 -7.35 5.19 5.35
N THR A 3 -6.66 6.11 4.68
CA THR A 3 -6.07 5.89 3.37
C THR A 3 -4.55 5.85 3.49
N TYR A 4 -3.92 4.96 2.76
CA TYR A 4 -2.47 4.81 2.75
C TYR A 4 -1.96 4.79 1.31
N VAL A 5 -0.85 5.48 1.07
CA VAL A 5 -0.12 5.38 -0.19
C VAL A 5 1.05 4.45 0.07
N LEU A 6 1.15 3.39 -0.70
CA LEU A 6 2.18 2.37 -0.56
C LEU A 6 3.19 2.53 -1.69
N LEU A 7 4.45 2.74 -1.30
CA LEU A 7 5.57 2.78 -2.23
C LEU A 7 6.29 1.46 -2.06
N ILE A 8 6.29 0.64 -3.09
CA ILE A 8 6.73 -0.74 -3.00
C ILE A 8 7.92 -0.97 -3.93
N ASP A 9 8.96 -1.61 -3.40
CA ASP A 9 10.17 -1.91 -4.15
C ASP A 9 10.45 -3.39 -4.11
N TRP A 10 10.82 -3.97 -5.27
CA TRP A 10 11.28 -5.35 -5.29
C TRP A 10 12.60 -5.49 -4.56
N THR A 11 12.71 -6.58 -3.82
CA THR A 11 14.00 -7.05 -3.31
C THR A 11 14.73 -7.80 -4.44
N ASP A 12 15.96 -8.24 -4.18
CA ASP A 12 16.67 -9.11 -5.13
C ASP A 12 15.85 -10.36 -5.45
N GLN A 13 15.23 -10.94 -4.44
CA GLN A 13 14.35 -12.10 -4.62
C GLN A 13 13.14 -11.74 -5.49
N GLY A 14 12.51 -10.61 -5.21
CA GLY A 14 11.32 -10.16 -5.93
C GLY A 14 11.58 -9.91 -7.40
N ILE A 15 12.70 -9.26 -7.73
CA ILE A 15 13.01 -8.99 -9.13
C ILE A 15 13.41 -10.27 -9.87
N ARG A 16 14.09 -11.20 -9.21
CA ARG A 16 14.39 -12.48 -9.83
C ARG A 16 13.14 -13.28 -10.15
N ASN A 17 12.08 -13.10 -9.36
CA ASN A 17 10.80 -13.80 -9.52
C ASN A 17 9.73 -12.88 -10.09
N VAL A 18 10.12 -11.87 -10.88
CA VAL A 18 9.21 -10.84 -11.37
C VAL A 18 8.09 -11.40 -12.26
N LYS A 19 8.29 -12.56 -12.86
CA LYS A 19 7.25 -13.19 -13.69
C LYS A 19 5.98 -13.51 -12.90
N ASP A 20 6.06 -13.63 -11.58
CA ASP A 20 4.92 -13.90 -10.71
C ASP A 20 4.32 -12.62 -10.10
N THR A 21 4.82 -11.44 -10.51
CA THR A 21 4.45 -10.19 -9.86
C THR A 21 2.96 -9.90 -9.92
N ILE A 22 2.30 -10.20 -11.04
CA ILE A 22 0.86 -9.96 -11.18
C ILE A 22 0.05 -10.82 -10.21
N LYS A 23 0.43 -12.09 -10.06
CA LYS A 23 -0.22 -12.98 -9.10
C LYS A 23 -0.05 -12.47 -7.67
N ARG A 24 1.14 -11.97 -7.36
CA ARG A 24 1.41 -11.40 -6.02
C ARG A 24 0.59 -10.14 -5.78
N ALA A 25 0.44 -9.29 -6.80
CA ALA A 25 -0.37 -8.07 -6.71
C ALA A 25 -1.84 -8.41 -6.49
N GLU A 26 -2.35 -9.40 -7.21
CA GLU A 26 -3.74 -9.87 -7.04
C GLU A 26 -3.97 -10.47 -5.65
N ALA A 27 -3.01 -11.24 -5.15
CA ALA A 27 -3.08 -11.80 -3.80
C ALA A 27 -3.09 -10.70 -2.74
N PHE A 28 -2.30 -9.64 -2.94
CA PHE A 28 -2.28 -8.49 -2.05
C PHE A 28 -3.63 -7.76 -2.06
N LYS A 29 -4.18 -7.53 -3.25
CA LYS A 29 -5.50 -6.92 -3.37
C LYS A 29 -6.56 -7.72 -2.61
N SER A 30 -6.54 -9.05 -2.76
CA SER A 30 -7.46 -9.92 -2.04
C SER A 30 -7.27 -9.84 -0.53
N ALA A 31 -6.03 -9.74 -0.06
CA ALA A 31 -5.74 -9.61 1.38
C ALA A 31 -6.30 -8.29 1.91
N VAL A 32 -6.17 -7.20 1.16
CA VAL A 32 -6.73 -5.90 1.53
C VAL A 32 -8.26 -6.02 1.67
N GLU A 33 -8.89 -6.65 0.70
CA GLU A 33 -10.35 -6.82 0.70
C GLU A 33 -10.83 -7.70 1.86
N ARG A 34 -10.11 -8.79 2.15
CA ARG A 34 -10.45 -9.67 3.26
C ARG A 34 -10.34 -8.99 4.61
N SER A 35 -9.49 -7.99 4.73
CA SER A 35 -9.36 -7.23 5.99
C SER A 35 -10.42 -6.13 6.13
N GLY A 36 -11.33 -6.01 5.16
CA GLY A 36 -12.38 -5.00 5.18
C GLY A 36 -11.99 -3.71 4.47
N GLY A 37 -10.86 -3.72 3.76
CA GLY A 37 -10.37 -2.56 3.04
C GLY A 37 -10.66 -2.62 1.55
N LYS A 38 -10.03 -1.70 0.82
CA LYS A 38 -10.21 -1.57 -0.62
C LYS A 38 -8.94 -1.02 -1.25
N MET A 39 -8.52 -1.59 -2.37
CA MET A 39 -7.45 -1.01 -3.17
C MET A 39 -8.06 -0.03 -4.17
N LEU A 40 -7.71 1.25 -4.02
CA LEU A 40 -8.26 2.31 -4.86
C LEU A 40 -7.54 2.41 -6.20
N ASP A 41 -6.21 2.39 -6.17
CA ASP A 41 -5.37 2.52 -7.35
C ASP A 41 -4.14 1.65 -7.18
N ALA A 42 -3.59 1.16 -8.31
CA ALA A 42 -2.36 0.40 -8.32
C ALA A 42 -1.67 0.55 -9.67
N TYR A 43 -0.38 0.88 -9.64
CA TYR A 43 0.41 1.08 -10.85
C TYR A 43 1.80 0.51 -10.66
N TYR A 44 2.34 -0.14 -11.70
CA TYR A 44 3.77 -0.39 -11.77
C TYR A 44 4.46 0.86 -12.30
N THR A 45 5.59 1.21 -11.72
CA THR A 45 6.28 2.44 -12.04
C THR A 45 7.74 2.18 -12.40
N MET A 46 8.35 3.14 -13.09
CA MET A 46 9.80 3.16 -13.33
C MET A 46 10.38 4.27 -12.47
N GLY A 47 11.59 4.08 -11.99
CA GLY A 47 12.27 5.07 -11.16
C GLY A 47 12.56 4.55 -9.77
N GLN A 48 12.38 5.40 -8.76
CA GLN A 48 12.72 5.05 -7.38
C GLN A 48 11.89 3.91 -6.80
N HIS A 49 10.67 3.75 -7.27
CA HIS A 49 9.76 2.72 -6.77
C HIS A 49 9.24 1.89 -7.93
N ASP A 50 8.94 0.64 -7.65
CA ASP A 50 8.52 -0.32 -8.67
C ASP A 50 7.02 -0.46 -8.76
N PHE A 51 6.31 -0.20 -7.66
CA PHE A 51 4.86 -0.34 -7.61
C PHE A 51 4.31 0.68 -6.62
N VAL A 52 3.26 1.38 -7.00
CA VAL A 52 2.60 2.37 -6.14
C VAL A 52 1.13 2.02 -6.06
N ALA A 53 0.60 1.94 -4.85
CA ALA A 53 -0.82 1.63 -4.64
C ALA A 53 -1.40 2.57 -3.60
N THR A 54 -2.69 2.85 -3.74
CA THR A 54 -3.46 3.58 -2.74
C THR A 54 -4.52 2.64 -2.20
N VAL A 55 -4.55 2.46 -0.90
CA VAL A 55 -5.49 1.54 -0.25
C VAL A 55 -6.21 2.20 0.91
N GLU A 56 -7.44 1.77 1.15
CA GLU A 56 -8.16 2.07 2.37
C GLU A 56 -8.17 0.83 3.24
N LEU A 57 -7.93 1.00 4.53
CA LEU A 57 -7.93 -0.09 5.50
C LEU A 57 -8.66 0.38 6.76
N PRO A 58 -9.23 -0.55 7.55
CA PRO A 58 -10.03 -0.16 8.72
C PRO A 58 -9.28 0.69 9.74
N ASN A 59 -8.00 0.40 9.97
CA ASN A 59 -7.19 1.12 10.94
C ASN A 59 -5.71 0.85 10.69
N ASP A 60 -4.85 1.56 11.44
CA ASP A 60 -3.41 1.45 11.29
C ASP A 60 -2.89 0.05 11.64
N GLU A 61 -3.52 -0.62 12.58
CA GLU A 61 -3.12 -1.97 12.98
C GLU A 61 -3.36 -2.98 11.86
N SER A 62 -4.48 -2.86 11.16
CA SER A 62 -4.76 -3.70 9.98
C SER A 62 -3.74 -3.44 8.89
N ALA A 63 -3.39 -2.17 8.69
CA ALA A 63 -2.38 -1.78 7.69
C ALA A 63 -1.03 -2.41 8.03
N MET A 64 -0.59 -2.28 9.27
CA MET A 64 0.68 -2.87 9.69
C MET A 64 0.70 -4.38 9.53
N SER A 65 -0.39 -5.05 9.90
CA SER A 65 -0.50 -6.50 9.79
C SER A 65 -0.33 -6.97 8.34
N ILE A 66 -1.03 -6.32 7.40
CA ILE A 66 -0.94 -6.66 5.98
C ILE A 66 0.46 -6.41 5.44
N LEU A 67 1.07 -5.28 5.83
CA LEU A 67 2.39 -4.90 5.32
C LEU A 67 3.48 -5.82 5.87
N LEU A 68 3.39 -6.22 7.12
CA LEU A 68 4.33 -7.19 7.68
C LEU A 68 4.19 -8.55 7.00
N ALA A 69 2.96 -9.00 6.77
CA ALA A 69 2.73 -10.25 6.06
C ALA A 69 3.32 -10.22 4.64
N LEU A 70 3.20 -9.08 3.97
CA LEU A 70 3.78 -8.89 2.65
C LEU A 70 5.31 -8.92 2.71
N GLY A 71 5.90 -8.21 3.67
CA GLY A 71 7.34 -8.12 3.84
C GLY A 71 8.00 -9.46 4.19
N VAL A 72 7.33 -10.27 5.00
CA VAL A 72 7.85 -11.58 5.43
C VAL A 72 8.12 -12.50 4.24
N ARG A 73 7.35 -12.37 3.17
CA ARG A 73 7.54 -13.19 1.97
C ARG A 73 8.84 -12.88 1.25
N GLY A 74 9.45 -11.73 1.52
CA GLY A 74 10.78 -11.40 1.03
C GLY A 74 10.84 -10.85 -0.39
N ASN A 75 9.72 -10.69 -1.07
CA ASN A 75 9.70 -10.23 -2.47
C ASN A 75 9.73 -8.71 -2.61
N VAL A 76 9.28 -7.99 -1.58
CA VAL A 76 9.18 -6.53 -1.62
C VAL A 76 9.55 -5.89 -0.29
N ARG A 77 9.96 -4.63 -0.37
CA ARG A 77 10.04 -3.72 0.77
C ARG A 77 9.04 -2.60 0.50
N THR A 78 8.42 -2.12 1.56
CA THR A 78 7.39 -1.10 1.43
C THR A 78 7.72 0.13 2.25
N THR A 79 7.30 1.28 1.72
CA THR A 79 7.27 2.55 2.44
C THR A 79 5.80 2.97 2.45
N THR A 80 5.26 3.23 3.62
CA THR A 80 3.84 3.53 3.78
C THR A 80 3.65 4.97 4.21
N LEU A 81 2.82 5.70 3.47
CA LEU A 81 2.48 7.07 3.78
C LEU A 81 1.00 7.11 4.17
N LYS A 82 0.72 7.56 5.38
CA LYS A 82 -0.67 7.78 5.76
C LYS A 82 -1.15 9.03 5.04
N ALA A 83 -2.25 8.89 4.28
CA ALA A 83 -2.72 9.93 3.38
C ALA A 83 -3.98 10.59 3.92
N PHE A 84 -4.14 11.87 3.62
CA PHE A 84 -5.31 12.65 3.99
C PHE A 84 -5.91 13.25 2.74
N SER A 85 -7.23 13.15 2.59
CA SER A 85 -7.91 13.76 1.46
C SER A 85 -7.92 15.29 1.62
N LEU A 86 -8.23 15.97 0.52
CA LEU A 86 -8.35 17.44 0.56
C LEU A 86 -9.39 17.87 1.59
N SER A 87 -10.54 17.17 1.66
CA SER A 87 -11.57 17.51 2.62
C SER A 87 -11.14 17.27 4.07
N GLU A 88 -10.33 16.23 4.32
CA GLU A 88 -9.79 15.99 5.66
C GLU A 88 -8.83 17.11 6.07
N VAL A 89 -7.96 17.52 5.15
CA VAL A 89 -7.00 18.60 5.42
C VAL A 89 -7.72 19.94 5.58
N GLU A 90 -8.80 20.17 4.82
CA GLU A 90 -9.62 21.36 4.99
C GLU A 90 -10.13 21.49 6.41
N LYS A 91 -10.58 20.39 7.01
CA LYS A 91 -11.02 20.40 8.42
C LYS A 91 -9.90 20.72 9.38
N VAL A 92 -8.70 20.19 9.11
CA VAL A 92 -7.52 20.49 9.94
C VAL A 92 -7.16 21.97 9.85
N VAL A 93 -7.08 22.48 8.62
CA VAL A 93 -6.71 23.88 8.36
C VAL A 93 -7.72 24.83 8.97
N SER A 94 -9.01 24.50 8.95
CA SER A 94 -10.07 25.36 9.49
C SER A 94 -9.93 25.58 11.00
N LYS A 95 -9.17 24.74 11.69
CA LYS A 95 -8.91 24.88 13.14
C LYS A 95 -7.69 25.73 13.45
N LEU A 96 -6.93 26.12 12.43
CA LEU A 96 -5.81 27.01 12.63
C LEU A 96 -6.27 28.44 12.82
N SER A 97 -5.70 29.13 13.76
CA SER A 97 -6.07 30.53 14.05
C SER A 97 -5.11 31.51 13.41
#